data_f94b12ede0a9b8dce4a01c4f940f70de
#
_entry.id   f94b12ede0a9b8dce4a01c4f940f70de
#
_cell.length_a   1.000
_cell.length_b   1.000
_cell.length_c   1.000
_cell.angle_alpha   90.00
_cell.angle_beta   90.00
_cell.angle_gamma   90.00
#
_symmetry.space_group_name_H-M   'P 1'
#
loop_
_entity.id
_entity.type
_entity.pdbx_description
1 polymer ?
#
loop_
_entity_poly.entity_id
_entity_poly.type
_entity_poly.pdbx_seq_one_letter_code
_entity_poly.pdbx_strand_id
1 'polypeptide(L)'
;FYAVGYVSYEAAPAFEKKLAVHPVPLMGEYLLYFTIHEEVETLPFPEDYEVVDLPDNWKEEVEAPAYQEAIETIQHHIRQGDTYQVNYTVQLSQELEADPLAIYNRLVVEQKAHYNAFIQHDDVSILSISPELFFEQDDQLLTTRPMKGTTRRALTNQADLEEAAWLEADPKNRAENMMIVDLLRNDMNRISEIGSEQVTRLCQVEQYSTVWQMTSTIESRLRPEVDLVQTFQALFPCGSITGAPKISTMEIIQKTELAPRGVYCGTIGILLPKGKRIFNVAIRTLQMQGTKAIYGVGGGITWDSKWKGEYQETKQKSAVLYRQEPRFDLLTTGRIHQGELTFKEQHL
;
A
#
# COMPACT_ATOMS: atom_id res chain seq x y z
N PHE A 1 12.25 24.95 1.59
CA PHE A 1 10.90 24.59 2.01
C PHE A 1 10.67 23.10 1.83
N TYR A 2 9.82 22.54 2.68
CA TYR A 2 9.30 21.19 2.59
C TYR A 2 7.82 21.30 2.26
N ALA A 3 7.27 20.37 1.48
CA ALA A 3 5.82 20.28 1.30
C ALA A 3 5.37 18.85 1.60
N VAL A 4 4.34 18.69 2.42
CA VAL A 4 3.79 17.40 2.82
C VAL A 4 2.31 17.39 2.53
N GLY A 5 1.81 16.29 1.97
CA GLY A 5 0.40 16.22 1.65
C GLY A 5 0.00 14.93 0.93
N TYR A 6 -1.21 14.96 0.39
CA TYR A 6 -1.76 13.82 -0.34
C TYR A 6 -2.48 14.23 -1.63
N VAL A 7 -2.66 13.25 -2.49
CA VAL A 7 -3.53 13.32 -3.67
C VAL A 7 -4.49 12.13 -3.58
N SER A 8 -5.80 12.41 -3.47
CA SER A 8 -6.85 11.40 -3.42
C SER A 8 -6.98 10.67 -4.75
N TYR A 9 -7.43 9.42 -4.72
CA TYR A 9 -7.65 8.61 -5.92
C TYR A 9 -8.56 9.32 -6.93
N GLU A 10 -9.59 10.01 -6.46
CA GLU A 10 -10.56 10.73 -7.27
C GLU A 10 -9.98 11.99 -7.96
N ALA A 11 -8.74 12.38 -7.67
CA ALA A 11 -8.04 13.42 -8.40
C ALA A 11 -7.55 12.95 -9.79
N ALA A 12 -7.62 11.65 -10.11
CA ALA A 12 -7.11 11.08 -11.36
C ALA A 12 -7.57 11.81 -12.64
N PRO A 13 -8.84 12.25 -12.81
CA PRO A 13 -9.27 12.98 -13.99
C PRO A 13 -8.60 14.35 -14.20
N ALA A 14 -7.99 14.93 -13.15
CA ALA A 14 -7.22 16.16 -13.28
C ALA A 14 -5.89 15.94 -14.02
N PHE A 15 -5.34 14.74 -13.96
CA PHE A 15 -4.12 14.35 -14.66
C PHE A 15 -4.37 13.74 -16.03
N GLU A 16 -5.41 12.91 -16.16
CA GLU A 16 -5.85 12.31 -17.43
C GLU A 16 -7.38 12.22 -17.45
N LYS A 17 -8.01 13.01 -18.29
CA LYS A 17 -9.49 13.17 -18.35
C LYS A 17 -10.27 11.88 -18.63
N LYS A 18 -9.61 10.87 -19.19
CA LYS A 18 -10.23 9.57 -19.49
C LYS A 18 -10.29 8.62 -18.30
N LEU A 19 -9.65 8.96 -17.18
CA LEU A 19 -9.66 8.11 -15.99
C LEU A 19 -10.98 8.29 -15.25
N ALA A 20 -11.78 7.24 -15.21
CA ALA A 20 -13.08 7.25 -14.56
C ALA A 20 -12.93 7.01 -13.04
N VAL A 21 -13.62 7.84 -12.26
CA VAL A 21 -13.66 7.75 -10.79
C VAL A 21 -15.06 8.12 -10.29
N HIS A 22 -15.37 7.83 -9.04
CA HIS A 22 -16.55 8.37 -8.39
C HIS A 22 -16.42 9.90 -8.24
N PRO A 23 -17.49 10.67 -8.52
CA PRO A 23 -17.40 12.14 -8.59
C PRO A 23 -17.38 12.84 -7.22
N VAL A 24 -17.60 12.10 -6.13
CA VAL A 24 -17.80 12.69 -4.78
C VAL A 24 -16.66 12.23 -3.86
N PRO A 25 -16.04 13.14 -3.07
CA PRO A 25 -15.11 12.76 -2.01
C PRO A 25 -15.75 11.78 -1.03
N LEU A 26 -14.94 10.93 -0.42
CA LEU A 26 -15.39 9.92 0.53
C LEU A 26 -15.88 10.53 1.85
N MET A 27 -15.10 11.48 2.36
CA MET A 27 -15.32 12.17 3.63
C MET A 27 -14.77 13.58 3.52
N GLY A 28 -14.92 14.54 4.08
CA GLY A 28 -14.44 15.91 3.99
C GLY A 28 -12.99 16.16 3.51
N GLU A 29 -12.30 15.13 2.96
CA GLU A 29 -10.97 15.29 2.40
C GLU A 29 -10.98 16.09 1.09
N TYR A 30 -9.89 16.81 0.85
CA TYR A 30 -9.64 17.46 -0.43
C TYR A 30 -9.15 16.45 -1.48
N LEU A 31 -9.38 16.74 -2.76
CA LEU A 31 -8.78 15.95 -3.85
C LEU A 31 -7.24 16.07 -3.86
N LEU A 32 -6.72 17.22 -3.41
CA LEU A 32 -5.31 17.50 -3.26
C LEU A 32 -5.12 18.43 -2.06
N TYR A 33 -4.27 18.03 -1.13
CA TYR A 33 -3.93 18.82 0.07
C TYR A 33 -2.43 18.80 0.30
N PHE A 34 -1.81 19.95 0.37
CA PHE A 34 -0.39 20.11 0.72
C PHE A 34 -0.17 21.30 1.64
N THR A 35 0.64 21.10 2.65
CA THR A 35 1.15 22.14 3.52
C THR A 35 2.63 22.42 3.23
N ILE A 36 3.05 23.66 3.36
CA ILE A 36 4.43 24.10 3.10
C ILE A 36 5.06 24.51 4.43
N HIS A 37 6.25 24.00 4.71
CA HIS A 37 6.97 24.20 5.96
C HIS A 37 8.39 24.71 5.67
N GLU A 38 8.88 25.64 6.48
CA GLU A 38 10.24 26.13 6.41
C GLU A 38 11.22 25.21 7.14
N GLU A 39 10.75 24.61 8.22
CA GLU A 39 11.52 23.73 9.09
C GLU A 39 10.78 22.40 9.31
N VAL A 40 11.54 21.35 9.59
CA VAL A 40 11.04 20.03 9.99
C VAL A 40 11.85 19.54 11.18
N GLU A 41 11.20 18.81 12.05
CA GLU A 41 11.84 18.12 13.16
C GLU A 41 12.01 16.64 12.83
N THR A 42 13.17 16.09 13.18
CA THR A 42 13.43 14.64 13.07
C THR A 42 13.26 14.02 14.43
N LEU A 43 12.23 13.19 14.57
CA LEU A 43 11.95 12.44 15.79
C LEU A 43 12.36 10.97 15.63
N PRO A 44 12.76 10.30 16.72
CA PRO A 44 12.97 8.86 16.68
C PRO A 44 11.66 8.14 16.33
N PHE A 45 11.77 6.99 15.68
CA PHE A 45 10.62 6.14 15.42
C PHE A 45 10.02 5.68 16.77
N PRO A 46 8.69 5.71 16.95
CA PRO A 46 8.08 5.27 18.20
C PRO A 46 8.34 3.78 18.42
N GLU A 47 8.84 3.44 19.61
CA GLU A 47 9.10 2.05 20.02
C GLU A 47 7.93 1.46 20.80
N ASP A 48 7.08 2.31 21.37
CA ASP A 48 5.92 1.95 22.18
C ASP A 48 4.73 2.89 21.87
N TYR A 49 3.54 2.52 22.32
CA TYR A 49 2.30 3.27 22.13
C TYR A 49 1.37 3.12 23.33
N GLU A 50 0.48 4.08 23.53
CA GLU A 50 -0.64 3.93 24.47
C GLU A 50 -1.59 2.84 23.98
N VAL A 51 -2.10 2.02 24.91
CA VAL A 51 -3.05 0.97 24.57
C VAL A 51 -4.34 1.59 24.09
N VAL A 52 -4.65 1.37 22.83
CA VAL A 52 -5.90 1.78 22.18
C VAL A 52 -6.66 0.55 21.78
N ASP A 53 -7.84 0.34 22.38
CA ASP A 53 -8.73 -0.72 21.97
C ASP A 53 -9.51 -0.30 20.73
N LEU A 54 -9.26 -1.00 19.62
CA LEU A 54 -10.05 -0.85 18.41
C LEU A 54 -11.03 -2.02 18.33
N PRO A 55 -12.32 -1.74 18.06
CA PRO A 55 -13.34 -2.77 17.97
C PRO A 55 -13.06 -3.71 16.80
N ASP A 56 -13.46 -4.96 16.93
CA ASP A 56 -13.32 -6.00 15.88
C ASP A 56 -14.57 -6.13 14.99
N ASN A 57 -15.66 -5.46 15.35
CA ASN A 57 -16.96 -5.47 14.68
C ASN A 57 -17.11 -4.37 13.63
N TRP A 58 -16.14 -4.21 12.76
CA TRP A 58 -16.20 -3.26 11.64
C TRP A 58 -17.34 -3.64 10.70
N LYS A 59 -18.11 -2.63 10.30
CA LYS A 59 -19.19 -2.80 9.33
C LYS A 59 -18.61 -2.93 7.93
N GLU A 60 -18.84 -4.05 7.29
CA GLU A 60 -18.52 -4.26 5.86
C GLU A 60 -19.56 -3.53 5.00
N GLU A 61 -19.12 -2.74 4.03
CA GLU A 61 -20.00 -2.08 3.07
C GLU A 61 -20.55 -3.07 2.05
N VAL A 62 -19.78 -4.09 1.70
CA VAL A 62 -20.11 -5.10 0.69
C VAL A 62 -20.16 -6.48 1.35
N GLU A 63 -21.37 -7.06 1.41
CA GLU A 63 -21.58 -8.42 1.88
C GLU A 63 -21.16 -9.47 0.85
N ALA A 64 -20.96 -10.71 1.30
CA ALA A 64 -20.44 -11.81 0.48
C ALA A 64 -21.18 -12.04 -0.85
N PRO A 65 -22.53 -11.96 -0.96
CA PRO A 65 -23.21 -12.13 -2.26
C PRO A 65 -22.89 -11.03 -3.26
N ALA A 66 -22.88 -9.76 -2.80
CA ALA A 66 -22.54 -8.62 -3.65
C ALA A 66 -21.05 -8.64 -4.05
N TYR A 67 -20.18 -9.08 -3.14
CA TYR A 67 -18.76 -9.28 -3.45
C TYR A 67 -18.57 -10.34 -4.56
N GLN A 68 -19.30 -11.46 -4.47
CA GLN A 68 -19.29 -12.50 -5.51
C GLN A 68 -19.71 -11.93 -6.87
N GLU A 69 -20.83 -11.20 -6.93
CA GLU A 69 -21.32 -10.60 -8.16
C GLU A 69 -20.32 -9.64 -8.79
N ALA A 70 -19.66 -8.82 -7.97
CA ALA A 70 -18.59 -7.93 -8.43
C ALA A 70 -17.41 -8.70 -9.03
N ILE A 71 -16.94 -9.77 -8.38
CA ILE A 71 -15.87 -10.63 -8.90
C ILE A 71 -16.26 -11.28 -10.22
N GLU A 72 -17.47 -11.82 -10.32
CA GLU A 72 -17.97 -12.44 -11.57
C GLU A 72 -18.07 -11.41 -12.70
N THR A 73 -18.51 -10.19 -12.41
CA THR A 73 -18.54 -9.07 -13.37
C THR A 73 -17.13 -8.71 -13.85
N ILE A 74 -16.18 -8.58 -12.94
CA ILE A 74 -14.77 -8.30 -13.28
C ILE A 74 -14.20 -9.42 -14.15
N GLN A 75 -14.44 -10.68 -13.80
CA GLN A 75 -13.99 -11.83 -14.59
C GLN A 75 -14.66 -11.89 -15.96
N HIS A 76 -15.88 -11.41 -16.09
CA HIS A 76 -16.52 -11.25 -17.40
C HIS A 76 -15.74 -10.28 -18.27
N HIS A 77 -15.36 -9.09 -17.76
CA HIS A 77 -14.55 -8.13 -18.48
C HIS A 77 -13.15 -8.67 -18.85
N ILE A 78 -12.53 -9.44 -17.95
CA ILE A 78 -11.26 -10.12 -18.26
C ILE A 78 -11.44 -11.10 -19.43
N ARG A 79 -12.53 -11.89 -19.46
CA ARG A 79 -12.85 -12.80 -20.59
C ARG A 79 -13.05 -12.08 -21.91
N GLN A 80 -13.61 -10.89 -21.90
CA GLN A 80 -13.81 -10.07 -23.09
C GLN A 80 -12.51 -9.41 -23.58
N GLY A 81 -11.45 -9.44 -22.77
CA GLY A 81 -10.19 -8.79 -23.09
C GLY A 81 -10.16 -7.29 -22.77
N ASP A 82 -11.14 -6.78 -22.01
CA ASP A 82 -11.23 -5.37 -21.62
C ASP A 82 -10.14 -4.99 -20.62
N THR A 83 -9.69 -5.96 -19.82
CA THR A 83 -8.64 -5.80 -18.81
C THR A 83 -7.96 -7.14 -18.52
N TYR A 84 -6.73 -7.11 -18.01
CA TYR A 84 -5.99 -8.30 -17.56
C TYR A 84 -6.16 -8.56 -16.06
N GLN A 85 -6.29 -7.48 -15.30
CA GLN A 85 -6.45 -7.50 -13.85
C GLN A 85 -7.19 -6.25 -13.40
N VAL A 86 -8.00 -6.37 -12.36
CA VAL A 86 -8.65 -5.26 -11.66
C VAL A 86 -8.29 -5.33 -10.18
N ASN A 87 -7.74 -4.26 -9.61
CA ASN A 87 -7.64 -4.14 -8.17
C ASN A 87 -9.00 -3.69 -7.62
N TYR A 88 -9.81 -4.65 -7.16
CA TYR A 88 -11.13 -4.41 -6.60
C TYR A 88 -11.03 -4.14 -5.10
N THR A 89 -11.73 -3.10 -4.64
CA THR A 89 -11.67 -2.67 -3.24
C THR A 89 -13.06 -2.55 -2.62
N VAL A 90 -13.11 -2.75 -1.31
CA VAL A 90 -14.29 -2.57 -0.47
C VAL A 90 -13.92 -1.73 0.75
N GLN A 91 -14.92 -1.19 1.42
CA GLN A 91 -14.74 -0.37 2.61
C GLN A 91 -15.28 -1.04 3.85
N LEU A 92 -14.60 -0.77 4.95
CA LEU A 92 -15.01 -1.07 6.30
C LEU A 92 -15.22 0.25 7.03
N SER A 93 -16.28 0.36 7.80
CA SER A 93 -16.57 1.56 8.58
C SER A 93 -16.79 1.25 10.06
N GLN A 94 -16.44 2.22 10.91
CA GLN A 94 -16.62 2.14 12.36
C GLN A 94 -16.72 3.54 12.94
N GLU A 95 -17.34 3.66 14.13
CA GLU A 95 -17.25 4.84 14.98
C GLU A 95 -16.13 4.64 16.00
N LEU A 96 -15.14 5.52 16.00
CA LEU A 96 -13.98 5.47 16.88
C LEU A 96 -13.91 6.75 17.72
N GLU A 97 -13.98 6.64 19.03
CA GLU A 97 -13.83 7.77 19.95
C GLU A 97 -12.36 8.02 20.36
N ALA A 98 -11.45 7.14 19.96
CA ALA A 98 -10.04 7.24 20.31
C ALA A 98 -9.33 8.35 19.53
N ASP A 99 -8.28 8.92 20.12
CA ASP A 99 -7.43 9.91 19.47
C ASP A 99 -6.78 9.31 18.19
N PRO A 100 -6.95 9.95 17.02
CA PRO A 100 -6.37 9.47 15.78
C PRO A 100 -4.84 9.27 15.84
N LEU A 101 -4.11 10.14 16.55
CA LEU A 101 -2.66 10.02 16.69
C LEU A 101 -2.27 8.79 17.53
N ALA A 102 -3.04 8.47 18.58
CA ALA A 102 -2.83 7.27 19.39
C ALA A 102 -3.07 6.00 18.57
N ILE A 103 -4.13 5.98 17.73
CA ILE A 103 -4.38 4.89 16.77
C ILE A 103 -3.22 4.75 15.79
N TYR A 104 -2.76 5.86 15.21
CA TYR A 104 -1.63 5.86 14.27
C TYR A 104 -0.36 5.29 14.89
N ASN A 105 0.02 5.75 16.08
CA ASN A 105 1.21 5.28 16.77
C ASN A 105 1.16 3.77 17.03
N ARG A 106 0.02 3.25 17.47
CA ARG A 106 -0.19 1.80 17.60
C ARG A 106 0.07 1.07 16.28
N LEU A 107 -0.60 1.49 15.22
CA LEU A 107 -0.49 0.82 13.91
C LEU A 107 0.92 0.89 13.34
N VAL A 108 1.63 2.02 13.53
CA VAL A 108 3.01 2.20 13.08
C VAL A 108 3.96 1.23 13.78
N VAL A 109 3.86 1.12 15.11
CA VAL A 109 4.72 0.22 15.90
C VAL A 109 4.46 -1.25 15.58
N GLU A 110 3.19 -1.63 15.41
CA GLU A 110 2.81 -3.02 15.12
C GLU A 110 3.16 -3.43 13.67
N GLN A 111 2.99 -2.53 12.69
CA GLN A 111 3.15 -2.86 11.27
C GLN A 111 4.56 -2.64 10.74
N LYS A 112 5.32 -1.70 11.30
CA LYS A 112 6.70 -1.34 10.90
C LYS A 112 6.86 -1.15 9.40
N ALA A 113 5.87 -0.49 8.77
CA ALA A 113 5.93 -0.18 7.35
C ALA A 113 6.92 0.96 7.07
N HIS A 114 7.34 1.14 5.81
CA HIS A 114 8.42 2.06 5.45
C HIS A 114 7.94 3.47 5.07
N TYR A 115 6.69 3.62 4.63
CA TYR A 115 6.18 4.89 4.08
C TYR A 115 4.95 5.34 4.85
N ASN A 116 5.11 5.48 6.17
CA ASN A 116 4.04 5.88 7.07
C ASN A 116 3.79 7.39 6.98
N ALA A 117 2.53 7.79 7.17
CA ALA A 117 2.16 9.20 7.21
C ALA A 117 0.94 9.42 8.11
N PHE A 118 0.98 10.48 8.89
CA PHE A 118 -0.16 11.02 9.64
C PHE A 118 -0.40 12.46 9.18
N ILE A 119 -1.58 12.74 8.67
CA ILE A 119 -1.98 14.08 8.25
C ILE A 119 -3.31 14.41 8.91
N GLN A 120 -3.39 15.59 9.52
CA GLN A 120 -4.62 16.09 10.12
C GLN A 120 -4.88 17.51 9.62
N HIS A 121 -6.08 17.76 9.17
CA HIS A 121 -6.57 19.08 8.81
C HIS A 121 -8.08 19.16 9.08
N ASP A 122 -8.56 20.30 9.50
CA ASP A 122 -9.95 20.49 9.90
C ASP A 122 -10.40 19.38 10.88
N ASP A 123 -11.44 18.64 10.56
CA ASP A 123 -11.92 17.47 11.30
C ASP A 123 -11.52 16.12 10.66
N VAL A 124 -10.64 16.15 9.64
CA VAL A 124 -10.17 14.97 8.90
C VAL A 124 -8.81 14.54 9.38
N SER A 125 -8.64 13.25 9.63
CA SER A 125 -7.36 12.60 9.96
C SER A 125 -7.08 11.45 9.00
N ILE A 126 -5.88 11.42 8.41
CA ILE A 126 -5.40 10.39 7.50
C ILE A 126 -4.25 9.64 8.18
N LEU A 127 -4.46 8.36 8.43
CA LEU A 127 -3.51 7.47 9.09
C LEU A 127 -3.07 6.40 8.07
N SER A 128 -1.91 6.58 7.47
CA SER A 128 -1.40 5.67 6.44
C SER A 128 -0.18 4.91 6.94
N ILE A 129 -0.24 3.59 6.91
CA ILE A 129 0.84 2.68 7.28
C ILE A 129 1.27 1.90 6.03
N SER A 130 1.65 2.64 5.00
CA SER A 130 1.92 2.06 3.69
C SER A 130 3.28 1.37 3.63
N PRO A 131 3.33 0.13 3.13
CA PRO A 131 4.59 -0.54 2.83
C PRO A 131 5.13 -0.22 1.43
N GLU A 132 4.32 0.40 0.55
CA GLU A 132 4.59 0.48 -0.88
C GLU A 132 5.03 1.87 -1.33
N LEU A 133 6.16 1.92 -2.04
CA LEU A 133 6.65 3.12 -2.71
C LEU A 133 5.92 3.29 -4.03
N PHE A 134 5.21 4.41 -4.19
CA PHE A 134 4.66 4.81 -5.48
C PHE A 134 5.78 5.29 -6.41
N PHE A 135 6.48 6.35 -6.01
CA PHE A 135 7.72 6.73 -6.64
C PHE A 135 8.61 7.57 -5.68
N GLU A 136 9.90 7.47 -5.89
CA GLU A 136 10.91 8.38 -5.39
C GLU A 136 11.59 9.04 -6.58
N GLN A 137 11.75 10.35 -6.50
CA GLN A 137 12.57 11.11 -7.44
C GLN A 137 13.72 11.76 -6.69
N ASP A 138 14.94 11.50 -7.11
CA ASP A 138 16.15 12.18 -6.61
C ASP A 138 16.90 12.75 -7.81
N ASP A 139 16.88 14.07 -7.95
CA ASP A 139 17.27 14.76 -9.17
C ASP A 139 16.51 14.21 -10.41
N GLN A 140 17.20 13.61 -11.36
CA GLN A 140 16.61 12.97 -12.53
C GLN A 140 16.35 11.46 -12.36
N LEU A 141 16.81 10.85 -11.29
CA LEU A 141 16.54 9.43 -11.03
C LEU A 141 15.12 9.26 -10.49
N LEU A 142 14.31 8.51 -11.23
CA LEU A 142 12.97 8.09 -10.84
C LEU A 142 13.01 6.60 -10.48
N THR A 143 12.53 6.26 -9.28
CA THR A 143 12.47 4.90 -8.77
C THR A 143 11.02 4.55 -8.40
N THR A 144 10.53 3.39 -8.80
CA THR A 144 9.27 2.80 -8.32
C THR A 144 9.53 1.42 -7.73
N ARG A 145 8.70 1.01 -6.75
CA ARG A 145 8.92 -0.28 -6.08
C ARG A 145 7.60 -0.99 -5.78
N PRO A 146 7.00 -1.61 -6.82
CA PRO A 146 5.76 -2.36 -6.66
C PRO A 146 5.96 -3.61 -5.80
N MET A 147 4.87 -4.01 -5.13
CA MET A 147 4.82 -5.17 -4.26
C MET A 147 3.66 -6.07 -4.68
N LYS A 148 3.96 -7.31 -5.06
CA LYS A 148 2.96 -8.36 -5.33
C LYS A 148 3.52 -9.70 -4.88
N GLY A 149 2.67 -10.50 -4.27
CA GLY A 149 3.08 -11.77 -3.65
C GLY A 149 3.46 -11.59 -2.19
N THR A 150 2.73 -12.27 -1.33
CA THR A 150 2.91 -12.21 0.13
C THR A 150 2.73 -13.60 0.72
N THR A 151 3.60 -13.97 1.66
CA THR A 151 3.37 -15.14 2.51
C THR A 151 3.63 -14.78 3.98
N ARG A 152 3.07 -15.58 4.87
CA ARG A 152 3.18 -15.37 6.32
C ARG A 152 4.59 -15.64 6.81
N ARG A 153 4.91 -15.10 7.97
CA ARG A 153 6.07 -15.52 8.75
C ARG A 153 5.76 -16.83 9.49
N ALA A 154 6.72 -17.71 9.61
CA ALA A 154 6.59 -18.95 10.39
C ALA A 154 7.28 -18.85 11.75
N LEU A 155 6.89 -19.74 12.69
CA LEU A 155 7.37 -19.69 14.07
C LEU A 155 8.81 -20.18 14.26
N THR A 156 9.33 -20.98 13.33
CA THR A 156 10.71 -21.48 13.38
C THR A 156 11.51 -20.91 12.22
N ASN A 157 12.77 -20.65 12.43
CA ASN A 157 13.65 -20.09 11.40
C ASN A 157 13.69 -20.94 10.12
N GLN A 158 13.71 -22.27 10.24
CA GLN A 158 13.70 -23.16 9.09
C GLN A 158 12.40 -23.05 8.30
N ALA A 159 11.24 -23.16 8.95
CA ALA A 159 9.94 -23.03 8.29
C ALA A 159 9.73 -21.62 7.69
N ASP A 160 10.28 -20.61 8.32
CA ASP A 160 10.21 -19.22 7.84
C ASP A 160 11.02 -19.02 6.55
N LEU A 161 12.20 -19.62 6.45
CA LEU A 161 13.00 -19.64 5.23
C LEU A 161 12.36 -20.48 4.12
N GLU A 162 11.65 -21.57 4.47
CA GLU A 162 10.89 -22.39 3.51
C GLU A 162 9.72 -21.58 2.92
N GLU A 163 9.03 -20.76 3.72
CA GLU A 163 7.98 -19.83 3.23
C GLU A 163 8.56 -18.79 2.27
N ALA A 164 9.72 -18.22 2.58
CA ALA A 164 10.41 -17.28 1.69
C ALA A 164 10.80 -17.93 0.36
N ALA A 165 11.40 -19.13 0.42
CA ALA A 165 11.79 -19.88 -0.77
C ALA A 165 10.59 -20.32 -1.61
N TRP A 166 9.48 -20.68 -0.96
CA TRP A 166 8.22 -20.97 -1.67
C TRP A 166 7.74 -19.74 -2.42
N LEU A 167 7.67 -18.56 -1.77
CA LEU A 167 7.22 -17.33 -2.41
C LEU A 167 8.11 -16.95 -3.60
N GLU A 168 9.43 -17.08 -3.45
CA GLU A 168 10.39 -16.79 -4.52
C GLU A 168 10.19 -17.68 -5.76
N ALA A 169 9.83 -18.95 -5.53
CA ALA A 169 9.66 -19.94 -6.60
C ALA A 169 8.24 -19.96 -7.19
N ASP A 170 7.23 -19.36 -6.51
CA ASP A 170 5.82 -19.49 -6.91
C ASP A 170 5.52 -18.81 -8.25
N PRO A 171 5.11 -19.57 -9.29
CA PRO A 171 4.91 -19.02 -10.62
C PRO A 171 3.80 -17.97 -10.69
N LYS A 172 2.75 -18.12 -9.87
CA LYS A 172 1.61 -17.18 -9.86
C LYS A 172 2.04 -15.81 -9.33
N ASN A 173 2.65 -15.78 -8.13
CA ASN A 173 3.13 -14.53 -7.53
C ASN A 173 4.16 -13.83 -8.41
N ARG A 174 5.07 -14.59 -9.04
CA ARG A 174 6.03 -14.04 -10.00
C ARG A 174 5.35 -13.44 -11.22
N ALA A 175 4.37 -14.12 -11.80
CA ALA A 175 3.65 -13.62 -12.99
C ALA A 175 2.86 -12.34 -12.66
N GLU A 176 2.18 -12.27 -11.51
CA GLU A 176 1.49 -11.06 -11.04
C GLU A 176 2.47 -9.90 -10.80
N ASN A 177 3.63 -10.17 -10.18
CA ASN A 177 4.65 -9.15 -9.96
C ASN A 177 5.21 -8.63 -11.29
N MET A 178 5.56 -9.52 -12.22
CA MET A 178 6.09 -9.15 -13.55
C MET A 178 5.07 -8.33 -14.36
N MET A 179 3.78 -8.65 -14.28
CA MET A 179 2.74 -7.88 -14.97
C MET A 179 2.69 -6.43 -14.46
N ILE A 180 2.81 -6.21 -13.15
CA ILE A 180 2.84 -4.86 -12.59
C ILE A 180 4.15 -4.14 -12.93
N VAL A 181 5.27 -4.86 -12.95
CA VAL A 181 6.55 -4.31 -13.42
C VAL A 181 6.41 -3.79 -14.85
N ASP A 182 5.86 -4.57 -15.77
CA ASP A 182 5.67 -4.16 -17.16
C ASP A 182 4.72 -2.97 -17.31
N LEU A 183 3.65 -2.92 -16.50
CA LEU A 183 2.75 -1.77 -16.47
C LEU A 183 3.47 -0.49 -16.03
N LEU A 184 4.22 -0.54 -14.94
CA LEU A 184 4.97 0.62 -14.43
C LEU A 184 6.11 1.03 -15.36
N ARG A 185 6.80 0.08 -15.99
CA ARG A 185 7.79 0.35 -17.03
C ARG A 185 7.18 1.16 -18.19
N ASN A 186 6.00 0.74 -18.65
CA ASN A 186 5.28 1.45 -19.71
C ASN A 186 4.91 2.88 -19.27
N ASP A 187 4.44 3.06 -18.05
CA ASP A 187 4.11 4.38 -17.50
C ASP A 187 5.36 5.27 -17.36
N MET A 188 6.47 4.74 -16.83
CA MET A 188 7.73 5.45 -16.67
C MET A 188 8.37 5.83 -18.01
N ASN A 189 8.31 4.96 -19.03
CA ASN A 189 8.85 5.24 -20.35
C ASN A 189 8.25 6.48 -21.03
N ARG A 190 7.04 6.88 -20.65
CA ARG A 190 6.37 8.09 -21.19
C ARG A 190 7.11 9.39 -20.82
N ILE A 191 7.89 9.37 -19.74
CA ILE A 191 8.56 10.55 -19.16
C ILE A 191 10.08 10.41 -19.03
N SER A 192 10.60 9.24 -19.30
CA SER A 192 12.03 8.93 -19.16
C SER A 192 12.83 9.16 -20.44
N GLU A 193 14.13 9.30 -20.30
CA GLU A 193 15.08 9.26 -21.43
C GLU A 193 15.03 7.87 -22.09
N ILE A 194 15.07 7.84 -23.40
CA ILE A 194 14.97 6.57 -24.17
C ILE A 194 16.10 5.62 -23.78
N GLY A 195 15.74 4.41 -23.36
CA GLY A 195 16.68 3.35 -22.99
C GLY A 195 17.30 3.50 -21.59
N SER A 196 16.85 4.48 -20.79
CA SER A 196 17.33 4.65 -19.41
C SER A 196 16.61 3.75 -18.40
N GLU A 197 15.47 3.19 -18.76
CA GLU A 197 14.66 2.37 -17.88
C GLU A 197 15.31 1.01 -17.65
N GLN A 198 15.42 0.62 -16.38
CA GLN A 198 16.02 -0.64 -15.93
C GLN A 198 15.20 -1.25 -14.77
N VAL A 199 15.04 -2.56 -14.82
CA VAL A 199 14.57 -3.33 -13.67
C VAL A 199 15.81 -3.77 -12.89
N THR A 200 16.13 -3.02 -11.84
CA THR A 200 17.35 -3.25 -11.05
C THR A 200 17.19 -4.42 -10.08
N ARG A 201 15.96 -4.72 -9.68
CA ARG A 201 15.60 -5.90 -8.86
C ARG A 201 14.27 -6.45 -9.37
N LEU A 202 14.20 -7.76 -9.61
CA LEU A 202 13.00 -8.43 -10.10
C LEU A 202 12.61 -9.58 -9.17
N CYS A 203 11.36 -9.57 -8.67
CA CYS A 203 10.77 -10.61 -7.84
C CYS A 203 11.64 -10.98 -6.62
N GLN A 204 12.21 -9.98 -5.96
CA GLN A 204 13.01 -10.18 -4.75
C GLN A 204 12.10 -10.38 -3.55
N VAL A 205 12.31 -11.45 -2.77
CA VAL A 205 11.59 -11.70 -1.53
C VAL A 205 12.28 -10.99 -0.38
N GLU A 206 11.54 -10.17 0.34
CA GLU A 206 12.02 -9.34 1.44
C GLU A 206 11.28 -9.65 2.73
N GLN A 207 12.03 -9.61 3.81
CA GLN A 207 11.51 -9.86 5.14
C GLN A 207 10.89 -8.61 5.74
N TYR A 208 9.60 -8.68 6.06
CA TYR A 208 8.91 -7.70 6.89
C TYR A 208 8.61 -8.31 8.26
N SER A 209 8.22 -7.51 9.22
CA SER A 209 7.94 -7.98 10.59
C SER A 209 6.88 -9.09 10.63
N THR A 210 5.84 -8.98 9.82
CA THR A 210 4.66 -9.87 9.85
C THR A 210 4.54 -10.79 8.65
N VAL A 211 5.25 -10.50 7.55
CA VAL A 211 5.13 -11.23 6.28
C VAL A 211 6.47 -11.28 5.53
N TRP A 212 6.59 -12.23 4.61
CA TRP A 212 7.50 -12.14 3.47
C TRP A 212 6.78 -11.49 2.30
N GLN A 213 7.43 -10.58 1.61
CA GLN A 213 6.86 -9.82 0.52
C GLN A 213 7.75 -9.87 -0.71
N MET A 214 7.15 -10.16 -1.87
CA MET A 214 7.86 -10.08 -3.15
C MET A 214 7.78 -8.66 -3.70
N THR A 215 8.93 -8.07 -4.00
CA THR A 215 9.10 -6.71 -4.52
C THR A 215 9.89 -6.71 -5.81
N SER A 216 9.70 -5.68 -6.62
CA SER A 216 10.59 -5.38 -7.75
C SER A 216 10.96 -3.90 -7.71
N THR A 217 12.11 -3.54 -8.25
CA THR A 217 12.55 -2.15 -8.33
C THR A 217 12.80 -1.77 -9.78
N ILE A 218 12.20 -0.67 -10.20
CA ILE A 218 12.35 -0.12 -11.55
C ILE A 218 12.93 1.29 -11.40
N GLU A 219 13.97 1.56 -12.13
CA GLU A 219 14.65 2.84 -12.16
C GLU A 219 14.70 3.39 -13.58
N SER A 220 14.60 4.71 -13.71
CA SER A 220 14.78 5.39 -15.00
C SER A 220 15.29 6.80 -14.78
N ARG A 221 15.85 7.39 -15.84
CA ARG A 221 16.24 8.78 -15.85
C ARG A 221 15.15 9.63 -16.50
N LEU A 222 14.60 10.57 -15.74
CA LEU A 222 13.61 11.53 -16.25
C LEU A 222 14.24 12.44 -17.31
N ARG A 223 13.48 12.79 -18.32
CA ARG A 223 13.87 13.85 -19.23
C ARG A 223 13.93 15.19 -18.48
N PRO A 224 14.88 16.09 -18.79
CA PRO A 224 15.09 17.34 -18.04
C PRO A 224 13.89 18.28 -17.96
N GLU A 225 12.99 18.23 -18.94
CA GLU A 225 11.78 19.05 -18.98
C GLU A 225 10.61 18.52 -18.16
N VAL A 226 10.73 17.29 -17.60
CA VAL A 226 9.63 16.63 -16.87
C VAL A 226 9.50 17.23 -15.47
N ASP A 227 8.36 17.83 -15.21
CA ASP A 227 7.99 18.36 -13.90
C ASP A 227 7.15 17.36 -13.07
N LEU A 228 6.78 17.75 -11.85
CA LEU A 228 5.96 16.91 -10.96
C LEU A 228 4.57 16.62 -11.55
N VAL A 229 3.96 17.57 -12.22
CA VAL A 229 2.63 17.40 -12.82
C VAL A 229 2.69 16.36 -13.93
N GLN A 230 3.70 16.42 -14.78
CA GLN A 230 3.93 15.44 -15.84
C GLN A 230 4.25 14.04 -15.28
N THR A 231 4.96 13.98 -14.13
CA THR A 231 5.19 12.71 -13.42
C THR A 231 3.87 12.10 -12.96
N PHE A 232 2.99 12.90 -12.35
CA PHE A 232 1.65 12.45 -11.97
C PHE A 232 0.79 12.07 -13.18
N GLN A 233 0.83 12.82 -14.27
CA GLN A 233 0.11 12.48 -15.51
C GLN A 233 0.54 11.13 -16.11
N ALA A 234 1.80 10.76 -15.94
CA ALA A 234 2.30 9.48 -16.41
C ALA A 234 1.94 8.31 -15.48
N LEU A 235 2.09 8.51 -14.16
CA LEU A 235 2.08 7.41 -13.20
C LEU A 235 0.76 7.26 -12.42
N PHE A 236 0.05 8.38 -12.14
CA PHE A 236 -1.11 8.37 -11.23
C PHE A 236 -2.43 7.97 -11.91
N PRO A 237 -3.29 7.21 -11.21
CA PRO A 237 -3.02 6.44 -10.01
C PRO A 237 -2.06 5.28 -10.28
N CYS A 238 -1.42 4.76 -9.23
CA CYS A 238 -0.46 3.67 -9.35
C CYS A 238 -1.09 2.44 -10.03
N GLY A 239 -0.35 1.80 -10.93
CA GLY A 239 -0.81 0.61 -11.64
C GLY A 239 -1.09 -0.58 -10.71
N SER A 240 -0.37 -0.69 -9.60
CA SER A 240 -0.54 -1.79 -8.62
C SER A 240 -1.90 -1.81 -7.94
N ILE A 241 -2.56 -0.64 -7.83
CA ILE A 241 -3.88 -0.47 -7.20
C ILE A 241 -5.00 -0.16 -8.21
N THR A 242 -4.74 -0.25 -9.50
CA THR A 242 -5.72 -0.11 -10.58
C THR A 242 -5.81 -1.39 -11.41
N GLY A 243 -5.00 -1.52 -12.42
CA GLY A 243 -4.87 -2.66 -13.32
C GLY A 243 -4.47 -2.24 -14.72
N ALA A 244 -4.55 -3.15 -15.67
CA ALA A 244 -4.07 -2.95 -17.03
C ALA A 244 -5.06 -3.46 -18.09
N PRO A 245 -5.37 -2.67 -19.12
CA PRO A 245 -5.04 -1.26 -19.35
C PRO A 245 -5.70 -0.30 -18.36
N LYS A 246 -5.00 0.75 -17.91
CA LYS A 246 -5.45 1.62 -16.81
C LYS A 246 -6.81 2.26 -17.06
N ILE A 247 -7.07 2.81 -18.25
CA ILE A 247 -8.31 3.52 -18.58
C ILE A 247 -9.53 2.59 -18.48
N SER A 248 -9.53 1.48 -19.22
CA SER A 248 -10.66 0.53 -19.20
C SER A 248 -10.83 -0.11 -17.81
N THR A 249 -9.74 -0.38 -17.10
CA THR A 249 -9.81 -0.92 -15.75
C THR A 249 -10.45 0.06 -14.77
N MET A 250 -10.14 1.35 -14.84
CA MET A 250 -10.74 2.35 -13.96
C MET A 250 -12.22 2.59 -14.25
N GLU A 251 -12.68 2.40 -15.50
CA GLU A 251 -14.11 2.38 -15.83
C GLU A 251 -14.83 1.19 -15.19
N ILE A 252 -14.19 0.02 -15.16
CA ILE A 252 -14.74 -1.17 -14.50
C ILE A 252 -14.79 -0.95 -12.98
N ILE A 253 -13.72 -0.44 -12.37
CA ILE A 253 -13.67 -0.09 -10.95
C ILE A 253 -14.82 0.84 -10.58
N GLN A 254 -15.00 1.96 -11.30
CA GLN A 254 -16.07 2.92 -11.04
C GLN A 254 -17.47 2.29 -11.07
N LYS A 255 -17.69 1.30 -11.93
CA LYS A 255 -18.98 0.62 -12.08
C LYS A 255 -19.22 -0.49 -11.04
N THR A 256 -18.16 -1.08 -10.50
CA THR A 256 -18.24 -2.24 -9.59
C THR A 256 -18.08 -1.86 -8.12
N GLU A 257 -17.32 -0.83 -7.81
CA GLU A 257 -17.18 -0.32 -6.45
C GLU A 257 -18.36 0.58 -6.08
N LEU A 258 -18.84 0.50 -4.84
CA LEU A 258 -20.04 1.22 -4.39
C LEU A 258 -19.74 2.66 -3.95
N ALA A 259 -18.51 2.96 -3.57
CA ALA A 259 -18.12 4.24 -2.98
C ALA A 259 -16.79 4.75 -3.55
N PRO A 260 -16.51 6.07 -3.44
CA PRO A 260 -15.20 6.62 -3.73
C PRO A 260 -14.14 6.07 -2.79
N ARG A 261 -12.90 6.01 -3.26
CA ARG A 261 -11.77 5.49 -2.47
C ARG A 261 -11.16 6.53 -1.52
N GLY A 262 -11.26 7.82 -1.86
CA GLY A 262 -10.67 8.91 -1.10
C GLY A 262 -9.14 8.92 -1.18
N VAL A 263 -8.47 9.12 -0.04
CA VAL A 263 -7.01 9.06 0.03
C VAL A 263 -6.48 7.63 -0.13
N TYR A 264 -7.26 6.62 0.29
CA TYR A 264 -6.94 5.22 0.02
C TYR A 264 -6.82 4.97 -1.49
N CYS A 265 -5.79 4.26 -1.92
CA CYS A 265 -5.39 4.09 -3.32
C CYS A 265 -4.97 5.38 -4.05
N GLY A 266 -4.96 6.52 -3.37
CA GLY A 266 -4.25 7.71 -3.80
C GLY A 266 -2.77 7.64 -3.43
N THR A 267 -2.20 8.77 -3.05
CA THR A 267 -0.80 8.85 -2.65
C THR A 267 -0.57 9.92 -1.59
N ILE A 268 0.36 9.67 -0.68
CA ILE A 268 0.81 10.63 0.33
C ILE A 268 2.31 10.82 0.13
N GLY A 269 2.78 12.04 0.20
CA GLY A 269 4.19 12.27 -0.05
C GLY A 269 4.77 13.53 0.55
N ILE A 270 6.08 13.61 0.43
CA ILE A 270 6.90 14.74 0.87
C ILE A 270 7.78 15.22 -0.28
N LEU A 271 7.81 16.53 -0.45
CA LEU A 271 8.77 17.23 -1.29
C LEU A 271 9.82 17.84 -0.39
N LEU A 272 11.06 17.46 -0.60
CA LEU A 272 12.20 17.86 0.18
C LEU A 272 12.95 19.02 -0.53
N PRO A 273 13.73 19.82 0.19
CA PRO A 273 14.64 20.78 -0.44
C PRO A 273 15.56 20.09 -1.47
N LYS A 274 15.98 20.84 -2.47
CA LYS A 274 16.83 20.36 -3.58
C LYS A 274 16.14 19.39 -4.55
N GLY A 275 14.80 19.30 -4.52
CA GLY A 275 14.02 18.61 -5.53
C GLY A 275 13.78 17.12 -5.30
N LYS A 276 14.29 16.54 -4.21
CA LYS A 276 13.95 15.16 -3.85
C LYS A 276 12.47 15.04 -3.45
N ARG A 277 11.81 13.98 -3.91
CA ARG A 277 10.38 13.75 -3.69
C ARG A 277 10.16 12.26 -3.40
N ILE A 278 9.29 11.97 -2.43
CA ILE A 278 8.94 10.60 -2.05
C ILE A 278 7.44 10.52 -1.90
N PHE A 279 6.81 9.59 -2.60
CA PHE A 279 5.37 9.35 -2.58
C PHE A 279 5.08 7.87 -2.37
N ASN A 280 4.19 7.55 -1.43
CA ASN A 280 3.72 6.19 -1.21
C ASN A 280 2.50 5.86 -2.08
N VAL A 281 2.15 4.59 -2.20
CA VAL A 281 0.80 4.16 -2.55
C VAL A 281 0.00 4.14 -1.25
N ALA A 282 -1.05 4.95 -1.13
CA ALA A 282 -1.80 5.08 0.11
C ALA A 282 -2.71 3.87 0.37
N ILE A 283 -2.11 2.72 0.62
CA ILE A 283 -2.78 1.48 1.10
C ILE A 283 -2.54 1.32 2.60
N ARG A 284 -3.30 0.45 3.26
CA ARG A 284 -3.34 0.35 4.73
C ARG A 284 -3.56 1.73 5.35
N THR A 285 -4.55 2.43 4.81
CA THR A 285 -4.85 3.81 5.17
C THR A 285 -6.24 3.89 5.78
N LEU A 286 -6.29 4.39 7.01
CA LEU A 286 -7.50 4.72 7.74
C LEU A 286 -7.78 6.22 7.55
N GLN A 287 -9.01 6.54 7.15
CA GLN A 287 -9.50 7.91 7.05
C GLN A 287 -10.53 8.14 8.13
N MET A 288 -10.43 9.24 8.86
CA MET A 288 -11.37 9.60 9.90
C MET A 288 -11.90 11.02 9.68
N GLN A 289 -13.19 11.22 9.92
CA GLN A 289 -13.80 12.54 10.04
C GLN A 289 -14.59 12.58 11.34
N GLY A 290 -14.12 13.35 12.31
CA GLY A 290 -14.60 13.25 13.68
C GLY A 290 -14.42 11.82 14.21
N THR A 291 -15.50 11.17 14.64
CA THR A 291 -15.50 9.77 15.11
C THR A 291 -15.68 8.74 13.99
N LYS A 292 -16.18 9.15 12.85
CA LYS A 292 -16.40 8.24 11.73
C LYS A 292 -15.08 7.82 11.11
N ALA A 293 -14.83 6.53 11.06
CA ALA A 293 -13.62 5.92 10.49
C ALA A 293 -13.97 5.03 9.29
N ILE A 294 -13.19 5.13 8.21
CA ILE A 294 -13.31 4.31 7.00
C ILE A 294 -11.95 3.73 6.66
N TYR A 295 -11.90 2.43 6.43
CA TYR A 295 -10.71 1.69 6.02
C TYR A 295 -10.95 0.96 4.71
N GLY A 296 -10.17 1.30 3.69
CA GLY A 296 -10.20 0.62 2.41
C GLY A 296 -9.34 -0.65 2.40
N VAL A 297 -9.85 -1.70 1.78
CA VAL A 297 -9.13 -2.96 1.61
C VAL A 297 -9.51 -3.61 0.29
N GLY A 298 -8.58 -4.30 -0.36
CA GLY A 298 -8.86 -4.95 -1.63
C GLY A 298 -7.72 -5.84 -2.12
N GLY A 299 -7.88 -6.35 -3.32
CA GLY A 299 -6.92 -7.23 -3.97
C GLY A 299 -7.02 -7.22 -5.48
N GLY A 300 -5.99 -7.75 -6.13
CA GLY A 300 -5.94 -7.90 -7.59
C GLY A 300 -6.76 -9.10 -8.06
N ILE A 301 -7.83 -8.84 -8.76
CA ILE A 301 -8.69 -9.88 -9.33
C ILE A 301 -8.18 -10.23 -10.72
N THR A 302 -7.88 -11.51 -10.91
CA THR A 302 -7.41 -12.11 -12.16
C THR A 302 -8.39 -13.16 -12.67
N TRP A 303 -8.07 -13.74 -13.83
CA TRP A 303 -8.84 -14.85 -14.40
C TRP A 303 -9.02 -16.03 -13.43
N ASP A 304 -7.96 -16.39 -12.70
CA ASP A 304 -7.93 -17.54 -11.80
C ASP A 304 -8.45 -17.23 -10.38
N SER A 305 -8.82 -15.99 -10.09
CA SER A 305 -9.32 -15.57 -8.78
C SER A 305 -10.59 -16.31 -8.41
N LYS A 306 -10.68 -16.76 -7.16
CA LYS A 306 -11.87 -17.39 -6.58
C LYS A 306 -12.45 -16.43 -5.55
N TRP A 307 -13.68 -15.98 -5.74
CA TRP A 307 -14.30 -14.96 -4.92
C TRP A 307 -14.23 -15.24 -3.40
N LYS A 308 -14.38 -16.52 -2.98
CA LYS A 308 -14.25 -16.90 -1.55
C LYS A 308 -12.86 -16.65 -1.00
N GLY A 309 -11.83 -16.95 -1.79
CA GLY A 309 -10.44 -16.69 -1.40
C GLY A 309 -10.15 -15.21 -1.30
N GLU A 310 -10.55 -14.45 -2.32
CA GLU A 310 -10.38 -12.99 -2.35
C GLU A 310 -11.14 -12.31 -1.20
N TYR A 311 -12.37 -12.73 -0.92
CA TYR A 311 -13.15 -12.21 0.20
C TYR A 311 -12.52 -12.53 1.56
N GLN A 312 -11.96 -13.73 1.71
CA GLN A 312 -11.23 -14.10 2.93
C GLN A 312 -9.94 -13.28 3.08
N GLU A 313 -9.26 -12.99 1.97
CA GLU A 313 -8.05 -12.16 1.96
C GLU A 313 -8.34 -10.72 2.39
N THR A 314 -9.48 -10.12 1.98
CA THR A 314 -9.87 -8.79 2.46
C THR A 314 -10.06 -8.77 3.97
N LYS A 315 -10.67 -9.82 4.55
CA LYS A 315 -10.82 -9.95 6.02
C LYS A 315 -9.49 -10.11 6.73
N GLN A 316 -8.56 -10.86 6.16
CA GLN A 316 -7.21 -10.99 6.74
C GLN A 316 -6.44 -9.66 6.69
N LYS A 317 -6.55 -8.91 5.60
CA LYS A 317 -5.92 -7.60 5.46
C LYS A 317 -6.50 -6.56 6.39
N SER A 318 -7.80 -6.64 6.70
CA SER A 318 -8.44 -5.72 7.66
C SER A 318 -8.16 -6.06 9.13
N ALA A 319 -7.77 -7.30 9.43
CA ALA A 319 -7.47 -7.73 10.79
C ALA A 319 -6.35 -6.90 11.45
N VAL A 320 -5.52 -6.23 10.67
CA VAL A 320 -4.50 -5.29 11.16
C VAL A 320 -5.07 -4.18 12.05
N LEU A 321 -6.32 -3.79 11.84
CA LEU A 321 -6.97 -2.73 12.60
C LEU A 321 -7.22 -3.10 14.07
N TYR A 322 -7.54 -4.37 14.34
CA TYR A 322 -8.00 -4.80 15.66
C TYR A 322 -7.19 -5.94 16.27
N ARG A 323 -6.38 -6.65 15.48
CA ARG A 323 -5.52 -7.71 15.99
C ARG A 323 -4.37 -7.07 16.78
N GLN A 324 -4.30 -7.38 18.06
CA GLN A 324 -3.17 -6.98 18.89
C GLN A 324 -2.09 -8.07 18.83
N GLU A 325 -0.85 -7.66 18.60
CA GLU A 325 0.30 -8.54 18.77
C GLU A 325 0.52 -8.76 20.27
N PRO A 326 0.67 -10.02 20.71
CA PRO A 326 0.94 -10.28 22.12
C PRO A 326 2.29 -9.68 22.51
N ARG A 327 2.29 -8.85 23.55
CA ARG A 327 3.53 -8.31 24.12
C ARG A 327 4.11 -9.36 25.07
N PHE A 328 5.32 -9.78 24.81
CA PHE A 328 6.06 -10.68 25.68
C PHE A 328 7.56 -10.42 25.57
N ASP A 329 8.25 -10.64 26.68
CA ASP A 329 9.70 -10.62 26.69
C ASP A 329 10.24 -12.04 26.50
N LEU A 330 11.24 -12.17 25.63
CA LEU A 330 11.96 -13.42 25.49
C LEU A 330 13.03 -13.51 26.59
N LEU A 331 12.85 -14.43 27.53
CA LEU A 331 13.84 -14.73 28.53
C LEU A 331 14.55 -16.04 28.19
N THR A 332 15.85 -15.99 28.10
CA THR A 332 16.69 -17.20 28.02
C THR A 332 17.70 -17.23 29.14
N THR A 333 17.93 -18.40 29.69
CA THR A 333 18.96 -18.61 30.73
C THR A 333 20.07 -19.45 30.16
N GLY A 334 21.30 -18.95 30.25
CA GLY A 334 22.49 -19.66 29.80
C GLY A 334 23.43 -19.96 30.98
N ARG A 335 24.15 -21.08 30.92
CA ARG A 335 25.21 -21.41 31.88
C ARG A 335 26.53 -20.90 31.32
N ILE A 336 27.25 -20.12 32.13
CA ILE A 336 28.66 -19.77 31.86
C ILE A 336 29.57 -20.77 32.56
N HIS A 337 30.43 -21.43 31.81
CA HIS A 337 31.45 -22.33 32.33
C HIS A 337 32.83 -21.89 31.80
N GLN A 338 33.76 -21.63 32.70
CA GLN A 338 35.10 -21.13 32.38
C GLN A 338 35.15 -19.87 31.52
N GLY A 339 34.14 -18.97 31.67
CA GLY A 339 34.02 -17.72 30.91
C GLY A 339 33.32 -17.84 29.56
N GLU A 340 32.89 -19.02 29.15
CA GLU A 340 32.17 -19.28 27.92
C GLU A 340 30.72 -19.64 28.17
N LEU A 341 29.80 -19.07 27.34
CA LEU A 341 28.38 -19.41 27.35
C LEU A 341 28.22 -20.81 26.71
N THR A 342 27.75 -21.77 27.50
CA THR A 342 27.46 -23.12 27.01
C THR A 342 26.18 -23.12 26.18
N PHE A 343 26.20 -23.85 25.07
CA PHE A 343 25.05 -23.95 24.12
C PHE A 343 24.63 -22.61 23.51
N LYS A 344 25.59 -21.73 23.20
CA LYS A 344 25.36 -20.41 22.64
C LYS A 344 24.44 -20.44 21.40
N GLU A 345 24.63 -21.41 20.52
CA GLU A 345 23.82 -21.56 19.27
C GLU A 345 22.35 -21.94 19.52
N GLN A 346 22.02 -22.42 20.73
CA GLN A 346 20.66 -22.75 21.12
C GLN A 346 19.92 -21.55 21.76
N HIS A 347 20.66 -20.51 22.13
CA HIS A 347 20.15 -19.31 22.80
C HIS A 347 20.15 -18.07 21.91
N LEU A 348 20.67 -18.16 20.71
CA LEU A 348 20.64 -17.16 19.64
C LEU A 348 19.74 -17.64 18.50
#